data_b5add576d5214413e7a724bcf0efe8e7
#
_entry.id   b5add576d5214413e7a724bcf0efe8e7
#
_cell.length_a   1.000
_cell.length_b   1.000
_cell.length_c   1.000
_cell.angle_alpha   90.00
_cell.angle_beta   90.00
_cell.angle_gamma   90.00
#
_symmetry.space_group_name_H-M   'P 1'
#
loop_
_entity.id
_entity.type
_entity.pdbx_description
1 polymer ?
#
loop_
_entity_poly.entity_id
_entity_poly.type
_entity_poly.pdbx_seq_one_letter_code
_entity_poly.pdbx_strand_id
1 'polypeptide(L)'
;VIGAAFQILPFFVMAQVIGKLLAGNKDLAGYLIDCAVMAAFWLLRVLFHSLSTAQSHKATFAVLGNIRKQGLAKLAKMPLGDVQAKGSGELKNILVERVDSIEPTLAHAIPEMSSNAAVALATLIYLFVIDWRMALASLITFPLGMVFFMLMMAGYEKNYARTVAATNTLNDTAVEYIGGIEVIKAFGKAKNSYEKFVIAAKECAQSYIDWMNKSNFYFTFAMNIMPATLLSVLPIGGLLLKNGTLTPEKFVLIVILSMGLITPIIGCMKFTDDLAKVGTIISHCSCGDLKGLV
;
A
#
# COMPACT_ATOMS: atom_id res chain seq x y z
N VAL A 1 6.02 7.56 -14.33
CA VAL A 1 7.15 8.53 -14.27
C VAL A 1 6.77 9.86 -14.91
N ILE A 2 6.27 9.94 -16.16
CA ILE A 2 5.89 11.22 -16.82
C ILE A 2 4.82 11.95 -15.98
N GLY A 3 3.79 11.26 -15.52
CA GLY A 3 2.76 11.83 -14.64
C GLY A 3 3.33 12.35 -13.30
N ALA A 4 4.39 11.74 -12.78
CA ALA A 4 5.07 12.21 -11.57
C ALA A 4 5.79 13.55 -11.80
N ALA A 5 6.38 13.79 -12.97
CA ALA A 5 6.95 15.08 -13.33
C ALA A 5 5.89 16.18 -13.30
N PHE A 6 4.71 15.93 -13.88
CA PHE A 6 3.58 16.88 -13.85
C PHE A 6 2.98 17.09 -12.46
N GLN A 7 3.26 16.24 -11.49
CA GLN A 7 2.89 16.44 -10.10
C GLN A 7 3.80 17.48 -9.40
N ILE A 8 5.06 17.58 -9.83
CA ILE A 8 6.05 18.44 -9.19
C ILE A 8 6.13 19.82 -9.86
N LEU A 9 5.91 19.89 -11.18
CA LEU A 9 5.97 21.13 -11.95
C LEU A 9 5.10 22.28 -11.37
N PRO A 10 3.89 22.04 -10.85
CA PRO A 10 3.10 23.09 -10.20
C PRO A 10 3.81 23.80 -9.05
N PHE A 11 4.70 23.11 -8.33
CA PHE A 11 5.43 23.71 -7.21
C PHE A 11 6.48 24.75 -7.66
N PHE A 12 7.01 24.62 -8.87
CA PHE A 12 7.88 25.67 -9.45
C PHE A 12 7.09 26.92 -9.79
N VAL A 13 5.89 26.76 -10.34
CA VAL A 13 4.97 27.90 -10.60
C VAL A 13 4.52 28.51 -9.27
N MET A 14 4.22 27.69 -8.27
CA MET A 14 3.85 28.13 -6.94
C MET A 14 4.96 28.96 -6.29
N ALA A 15 6.24 28.58 -6.47
CA ALA A 15 7.37 29.38 -6.00
C ALA A 15 7.36 30.79 -6.59
N GLN A 16 7.08 30.91 -7.90
CA GLN A 16 6.95 32.22 -8.57
C GLN A 16 5.77 33.03 -8.02
N VAL A 17 4.61 32.39 -7.83
CA VAL A 17 3.43 33.03 -7.24
C VAL A 17 3.71 33.56 -5.84
N ILE A 18 4.37 32.77 -4.99
CA ILE A 18 4.78 33.19 -3.63
C ILE A 18 5.71 34.40 -3.71
N GLY A 19 6.71 34.37 -4.60
CA GLY A 19 7.61 35.51 -4.80
C GLY A 19 6.89 36.78 -5.22
N LYS A 20 5.96 36.68 -6.21
CA LYS A 20 5.12 37.79 -6.65
C LYS A 20 4.26 38.35 -5.50
N LEU A 21 3.65 37.50 -4.69
CA LEU A 21 2.79 37.89 -3.56
C LEU A 21 3.60 38.63 -2.48
N LEU A 22 4.76 38.10 -2.09
CA LEU A 22 5.61 38.71 -1.07
C LEU A 22 6.24 40.01 -1.55
N ALA A 23 6.46 40.15 -2.86
CA ALA A 23 6.89 41.44 -3.48
C ALA A 23 5.75 42.45 -3.59
N GLY A 24 4.52 42.11 -3.18
CA GLY A 24 3.37 43.02 -3.24
C GLY A 24 2.85 43.29 -4.67
N ASN A 25 3.15 42.40 -5.62
CA ASN A 25 2.66 42.54 -6.98
C ASN A 25 1.13 42.41 -7.02
N LYS A 26 0.45 43.31 -7.72
CA LYS A 26 -1.02 43.35 -7.86
C LYS A 26 -1.52 42.97 -9.25
N ASP A 27 -0.67 42.34 -10.07
CA ASP A 27 -1.03 41.92 -11.41
C ASP A 27 -1.95 40.65 -11.36
N LEU A 28 -3.25 40.92 -11.35
CA LEU A 28 -4.26 39.86 -11.35
C LEU A 28 -4.17 38.97 -12.59
N ALA A 29 -3.85 39.51 -13.76
CA ALA A 29 -3.76 38.74 -15.00
C ALA A 29 -2.59 37.74 -14.93
N GLY A 30 -1.44 38.14 -14.39
CA GLY A 30 -0.31 37.27 -14.15
C GLY A 30 -0.63 36.10 -13.19
N TYR A 31 -1.37 36.35 -12.11
CA TYR A 31 -1.82 35.29 -11.20
C TYR A 31 -2.81 34.31 -11.84
N LEU A 32 -3.73 34.82 -12.67
CA LEU A 32 -4.67 33.95 -13.39
C LEU A 32 -3.95 33.04 -14.40
N ILE A 33 -2.91 33.55 -15.07
CA ILE A 33 -2.07 32.74 -15.96
C ILE A 33 -1.32 31.66 -15.17
N ASP A 34 -0.69 32.01 -14.06
CA ASP A 34 0.02 31.06 -13.18
C ASP A 34 -0.94 29.96 -12.69
N CYS A 35 -2.15 30.30 -12.28
CA CYS A 35 -3.19 29.34 -11.88
C CYS A 35 -3.64 28.43 -13.04
N ALA A 36 -3.79 29.00 -14.25
CA ALA A 36 -4.14 28.21 -15.43
C ALA A 36 -3.03 27.22 -15.81
N VAL A 37 -1.76 27.63 -15.69
CA VAL A 37 -0.62 26.74 -15.93
C VAL A 37 -0.57 25.62 -14.90
N MET A 38 -0.78 25.91 -13.61
CA MET A 38 -0.85 24.87 -12.57
C MET A 38 -2.01 23.90 -12.83
N ALA A 39 -3.17 24.40 -13.21
CA ALA A 39 -4.33 23.58 -13.57
C ALA A 39 -4.03 22.69 -14.78
N ALA A 40 -3.35 23.22 -15.80
CA ALA A 40 -2.94 22.46 -16.98
C ALA A 40 -1.98 21.31 -16.60
N PHE A 41 -0.98 21.56 -15.75
CA PHE A 41 -0.10 20.50 -15.27
C PHE A 41 -0.84 19.44 -14.48
N TRP A 42 -1.81 19.84 -13.65
CA TRP A 42 -2.63 18.89 -12.89
C TRP A 42 -3.50 18.03 -13.82
N LEU A 43 -4.11 18.61 -14.85
CA LEU A 43 -4.87 17.86 -15.86
C LEU A 43 -3.99 16.88 -16.64
N LEU A 44 -2.79 17.29 -17.03
CA LEU A 44 -1.80 16.41 -17.68
C LEU A 44 -1.39 15.26 -16.76
N ARG A 45 -1.18 15.54 -15.46
CA ARG A 45 -0.92 14.49 -14.46
C ARG A 45 -2.03 13.46 -14.44
N VAL A 46 -3.30 13.89 -14.35
CA VAL A 46 -4.47 13.00 -14.31
C VAL A 46 -4.55 12.17 -15.59
N LEU A 47 -4.34 12.79 -16.75
CA LEU A 47 -4.35 12.11 -18.04
C LEU A 47 -3.28 11.01 -18.12
N PHE A 48 -2.02 11.33 -17.80
CA PHE A 48 -0.92 10.36 -17.85
C PHE A 48 -1.07 9.27 -16.79
N HIS A 49 -1.61 9.59 -15.63
CA HIS A 49 -1.92 8.59 -14.60
C HIS A 49 -3.00 7.61 -15.09
N SER A 50 -4.10 8.13 -15.64
CA SER A 50 -5.19 7.31 -16.19
C SER A 50 -4.71 6.39 -17.31
N LEU A 51 -3.91 6.93 -18.25
CA LEU A 51 -3.33 6.12 -19.34
C LEU A 51 -2.39 5.03 -18.79
N SER A 52 -1.56 5.35 -17.79
CA SER A 52 -0.67 4.38 -17.15
C SER A 52 -1.46 3.25 -16.50
N THR A 53 -2.49 3.58 -15.71
CA THR A 53 -3.34 2.60 -15.03
C THR A 53 -4.09 1.72 -16.04
N ALA A 54 -4.67 2.30 -17.10
CA ALA A 54 -5.35 1.54 -18.15
C ALA A 54 -4.41 0.53 -18.84
N GLN A 55 -3.17 0.92 -19.14
CA GLN A 55 -2.18 0.01 -19.73
C GLN A 55 -1.73 -1.07 -18.74
N SER A 56 -1.58 -0.73 -17.46
CA SER A 56 -1.23 -1.68 -16.41
C SER A 56 -2.30 -2.75 -16.23
N HIS A 57 -3.57 -2.36 -16.14
CA HIS A 57 -4.68 -3.33 -16.09
C HIS A 57 -4.73 -4.23 -17.31
N LYS A 58 -4.56 -3.66 -18.52
CA LYS A 58 -4.52 -4.46 -19.75
C LYS A 58 -3.40 -5.49 -19.74
N ALA A 59 -2.21 -5.11 -19.30
CA ALA A 59 -1.07 -6.01 -19.17
C ALA A 59 -1.33 -7.09 -18.11
N THR A 60 -1.86 -6.70 -16.96
CA THR A 60 -2.20 -7.61 -15.85
C THR A 60 -3.21 -8.67 -16.30
N PHE A 61 -4.32 -8.28 -16.92
CA PHE A 61 -5.30 -9.26 -17.42
C PHE A 61 -4.72 -10.20 -18.48
N ALA A 62 -3.78 -9.73 -19.31
CA ALA A 62 -3.08 -10.61 -20.25
C ALA A 62 -2.20 -11.64 -19.52
N VAL A 63 -1.48 -11.23 -18.46
CA VAL A 63 -0.68 -12.12 -17.60
C VAL A 63 -1.58 -13.14 -16.90
N LEU A 64 -2.65 -12.71 -16.25
CA LEU A 64 -3.61 -13.61 -15.57
C LEU A 64 -4.23 -14.63 -16.53
N GLY A 65 -4.60 -14.17 -17.74
CA GLY A 65 -5.11 -15.04 -18.79
C GLY A 65 -4.08 -16.10 -19.22
N ASN A 66 -2.80 -15.73 -19.32
CA ASN A 66 -1.71 -16.66 -19.64
C ASN A 66 -1.47 -17.68 -18.52
N ILE A 67 -1.47 -17.24 -17.25
CA ILE A 67 -1.34 -18.13 -16.09
C ILE A 67 -2.47 -19.17 -16.11
N ARG A 68 -3.71 -18.75 -16.32
CA ARG A 68 -4.86 -19.67 -16.42
C ARG A 68 -4.73 -20.67 -17.57
N LYS A 69 -4.31 -20.19 -18.76
CA LYS A 69 -4.10 -21.07 -19.92
C LYS A 69 -3.03 -22.12 -19.64
N GLN A 70 -1.90 -21.71 -19.03
CA GLN A 70 -0.83 -22.63 -18.66
C GLN A 70 -1.29 -23.64 -17.60
N GLY A 71 -2.00 -23.17 -16.57
CA GLY A 71 -2.58 -24.02 -15.53
C GLY A 71 -3.54 -25.06 -16.08
N LEU A 72 -4.46 -24.66 -16.96
CA LEU A 72 -5.39 -25.59 -17.62
C LEU A 72 -4.67 -26.57 -18.55
N ALA A 73 -3.69 -26.12 -19.32
CA ALA A 73 -2.91 -27.00 -20.21
C ALA A 73 -2.12 -28.04 -19.41
N LYS A 74 -1.65 -27.70 -18.21
CA LYS A 74 -0.96 -28.61 -17.31
C LYS A 74 -1.93 -29.60 -16.66
N LEU A 75 -3.08 -29.11 -16.17
CA LEU A 75 -4.14 -29.96 -15.62
C LEU A 75 -4.55 -31.04 -16.61
N ALA A 76 -4.66 -30.72 -17.91
CA ALA A 76 -4.98 -31.66 -18.96
C ALA A 76 -3.91 -32.74 -19.20
N LYS A 77 -2.68 -32.53 -18.74
CA LYS A 77 -1.56 -33.48 -18.86
C LYS A 77 -1.30 -34.27 -17.58
N MET A 78 -1.95 -33.93 -16.47
CA MET A 78 -1.80 -34.62 -15.19
C MET A 78 -2.50 -35.99 -15.21
N PRO A 79 -1.98 -36.98 -14.47
CA PRO A 79 -2.68 -38.24 -14.25
C PRO A 79 -4.07 -38.02 -13.64
N LEU A 80 -5.07 -38.75 -14.11
CA LEU A 80 -6.47 -38.59 -13.67
C LEU A 80 -6.62 -38.76 -12.13
N GLY A 81 -5.83 -39.67 -11.53
CA GLY A 81 -5.85 -39.89 -10.08
C GLY A 81 -5.42 -38.66 -9.28
N ASP A 82 -4.40 -37.93 -9.75
CA ASP A 82 -3.93 -36.68 -9.09
C ASP A 82 -4.95 -35.56 -9.22
N VAL A 83 -5.64 -35.48 -10.36
CA VAL A 83 -6.72 -34.50 -10.58
C VAL A 83 -7.92 -34.79 -9.68
N GLN A 84 -8.32 -36.10 -9.57
CA GLN A 84 -9.43 -36.51 -8.72
C GLN A 84 -9.13 -36.35 -7.23
N ALA A 85 -7.87 -36.55 -6.81
CA ALA A 85 -7.45 -36.37 -5.43
C ALA A 85 -7.61 -34.89 -4.95
N LYS A 86 -7.53 -33.97 -5.89
CA LYS A 86 -7.69 -32.53 -5.62
C LYS A 86 -9.11 -32.07 -5.90
N GLY A 87 -10.07 -32.26 -5.24
CA GLY A 87 -11.47 -31.91 -5.52
C GLY A 87 -11.68 -30.66 -6.41
N SER A 88 -12.76 -30.61 -7.15
CA SER A 88 -13.07 -29.52 -8.11
C SER A 88 -13.06 -28.13 -7.48
N GLY A 89 -13.42 -28.01 -6.20
CA GLY A 89 -13.38 -26.75 -5.45
C GLY A 89 -11.96 -26.23 -5.22
N GLU A 90 -11.00 -27.13 -4.92
CA GLU A 90 -9.59 -26.77 -4.76
C GLU A 90 -8.99 -26.30 -6.08
N LEU A 91 -9.26 -27.02 -7.16
CA LEU A 91 -8.79 -26.63 -8.51
C LEU A 91 -9.36 -25.29 -8.95
N LYS A 92 -10.64 -25.02 -8.69
CA LYS A 92 -11.25 -23.72 -8.93
C LYS A 92 -10.57 -22.63 -8.11
N ASN A 93 -10.32 -22.85 -6.82
CA ASN A 93 -9.63 -21.90 -5.96
C ASN A 93 -8.25 -21.54 -6.52
N ILE A 94 -7.44 -22.55 -6.92
CA ILE A 94 -6.10 -22.35 -7.47
C ILE A 94 -6.14 -21.57 -8.79
N LEU A 95 -6.98 -21.99 -9.75
CA LEU A 95 -6.97 -21.45 -11.11
C LEU A 95 -7.73 -20.15 -11.28
N VAL A 96 -8.68 -19.85 -10.39
CA VAL A 96 -9.53 -18.67 -10.47
C VAL A 96 -9.20 -17.72 -9.32
N GLU A 97 -9.51 -18.10 -8.08
CA GLU A 97 -9.51 -17.19 -6.94
C GLU A 97 -8.11 -16.72 -6.56
N ARG A 98 -7.11 -17.61 -6.50
CA ARG A 98 -5.71 -17.22 -6.23
C ARG A 98 -5.11 -16.41 -7.37
N VAL A 99 -5.43 -16.74 -8.62
CA VAL A 99 -4.96 -15.95 -9.78
C VAL A 99 -5.58 -14.56 -9.77
N ASP A 100 -6.90 -14.44 -9.46
CA ASP A 100 -7.55 -13.14 -9.35
C ASP A 100 -7.01 -12.30 -8.19
N SER A 101 -6.61 -12.92 -7.08
CA SER A 101 -6.06 -12.21 -5.93
C SER A 101 -4.73 -11.47 -6.22
N ILE A 102 -4.05 -11.81 -7.30
CA ILE A 102 -2.79 -11.15 -7.73
C ILE A 102 -3.07 -9.88 -8.54
N GLU A 103 -4.28 -9.76 -9.14
CA GLU A 103 -4.65 -8.65 -10.03
C GLU A 103 -4.41 -7.26 -9.40
N PRO A 104 -4.95 -6.94 -8.20
CA PRO A 104 -4.77 -5.61 -7.62
C PRO A 104 -3.29 -5.25 -7.43
N THR A 105 -2.48 -6.21 -7.02
CA THR A 105 -1.04 -6.00 -6.81
C THR A 105 -0.32 -5.72 -8.12
N LEU A 106 -0.54 -6.53 -9.16
CA LEU A 106 0.12 -6.33 -10.46
C LEU A 106 -0.36 -5.06 -11.16
N ALA A 107 -1.66 -4.75 -11.10
CA ALA A 107 -2.24 -3.60 -11.78
C ALA A 107 -1.82 -2.27 -11.14
N HIS A 108 -1.67 -2.22 -9.82
CA HIS A 108 -1.44 -0.99 -9.08
C HIS A 108 -0.02 -0.86 -8.52
N ALA A 109 0.62 -1.94 -8.03
CA ALA A 109 1.92 -1.83 -7.38
C ALA A 109 2.99 -1.24 -8.32
N ILE A 110 3.12 -1.73 -9.54
CA ILE A 110 4.16 -1.27 -10.48
C ILE A 110 4.01 0.22 -10.84
N PRO A 111 2.83 0.70 -11.34
CA PRO A 111 2.68 2.10 -11.71
C PRO A 111 2.70 3.04 -10.49
N GLU A 112 2.09 2.65 -9.37
CA GLU A 112 2.01 3.51 -8.20
C GLU A 112 3.31 3.57 -7.41
N MET A 113 4.02 2.46 -7.21
CA MET A 113 5.34 2.48 -6.58
C MET A 113 6.34 3.30 -7.39
N SER A 114 6.39 3.11 -8.72
CA SER A 114 7.30 3.87 -9.57
C SER A 114 6.96 5.37 -9.59
N SER A 115 5.67 5.72 -9.58
CA SER A 115 5.22 7.10 -9.48
C SER A 115 5.56 7.72 -8.13
N ASN A 116 5.22 7.04 -7.04
CA ASN A 116 5.47 7.52 -5.68
C ASN A 116 6.99 7.68 -5.41
N ALA A 117 7.80 6.71 -5.82
CA ALA A 117 9.26 6.81 -5.69
C ALA A 117 9.82 8.00 -6.49
N ALA A 118 9.35 8.20 -7.73
CA ALA A 118 9.78 9.32 -8.56
C ALA A 118 9.37 10.68 -7.95
N VAL A 119 8.15 10.79 -7.41
CA VAL A 119 7.67 12.02 -6.76
C VAL A 119 8.47 12.29 -5.49
N ALA A 120 8.67 11.30 -4.63
CA ALA A 120 9.44 11.46 -3.39
C ALA A 120 10.87 11.91 -3.67
N LEU A 121 11.55 11.24 -4.61
CA LEU A 121 12.92 11.57 -5.00
C LEU A 121 13.02 12.98 -5.59
N ALA A 122 12.15 13.33 -6.52
CA ALA A 122 12.21 14.64 -7.16
C ALA A 122 11.84 15.78 -6.17
N THR A 123 10.87 15.56 -5.26
CA THR A 123 10.55 16.50 -4.21
C THR A 123 11.73 16.67 -3.24
N LEU A 124 12.39 15.59 -2.87
CA LEU A 124 13.57 15.62 -2.00
C LEU A 124 14.73 16.36 -2.65
N ILE A 125 15.04 16.04 -3.93
CA ILE A 125 16.08 16.76 -4.70
C ILE A 125 15.76 18.24 -4.75
N TYR A 126 14.51 18.60 -5.03
CA TYR A 126 14.10 20.00 -5.09
C TYR A 126 14.25 20.72 -3.74
N LEU A 127 13.88 20.06 -2.63
CA LEU A 127 14.12 20.60 -1.28
C LEU A 127 15.62 20.83 -1.00
N PHE A 128 16.49 19.88 -1.39
CA PHE A 128 17.95 20.05 -1.25
C PHE A 128 18.52 21.20 -2.06
N VAL A 129 17.98 21.44 -3.26
CA VAL A 129 18.38 22.57 -4.12
C VAL A 129 17.94 23.92 -3.51
N ILE A 130 16.78 23.98 -2.83
CA ILE A 130 16.30 25.22 -2.19
C ILE A 130 17.12 25.53 -0.93
N ASP A 131 17.20 24.58 0.01
CA ASP A 131 18.01 24.70 1.24
C ASP A 131 18.23 23.30 1.85
N TRP A 132 19.48 22.83 1.88
CA TRP A 132 19.84 21.50 2.38
C TRP A 132 19.52 21.30 3.87
N ARG A 133 19.58 22.36 4.69
CA ARG A 133 19.28 22.32 6.13
C ARG A 133 17.80 22.04 6.35
N MET A 134 16.96 22.70 5.58
CA MET A 134 15.53 22.52 5.63
C MET A 134 15.09 21.16 5.01
N ALA A 135 15.80 20.68 3.99
CA ALA A 135 15.59 19.34 3.48
C ALA A 135 15.85 18.27 4.55
N LEU A 136 16.94 18.39 5.31
CA LEU A 136 17.21 17.52 6.45
C LEU A 136 16.16 17.67 7.56
N ALA A 137 15.75 18.90 7.87
CA ALA A 137 14.67 19.15 8.82
C ALA A 137 13.37 18.44 8.43
N SER A 138 13.03 18.41 7.13
CA SER A 138 11.84 17.71 6.61
C SER A 138 11.90 16.21 6.77
N LEU A 139 13.09 15.63 6.91
CA LEU A 139 13.28 14.20 7.07
C LEU A 139 13.32 13.72 8.53
N ILE A 140 13.42 14.60 9.53
CA ILE A 140 13.59 14.23 10.95
C ILE A 140 12.45 13.33 11.44
N THR A 141 11.22 13.59 11.05
CA THR A 141 10.04 12.85 11.50
C THR A 141 9.96 11.43 10.90
N PHE A 142 10.57 11.21 9.73
CA PHE A 142 10.54 9.93 9.07
C PHE A 142 11.31 8.84 9.83
N PRO A 143 12.60 8.99 10.22
CA PRO A 143 13.29 8.01 11.04
C PRO A 143 12.62 7.76 12.40
N LEU A 144 12.06 8.81 13.02
CA LEU A 144 11.36 8.67 14.28
C LEU A 144 10.11 7.79 14.12
N GLY A 145 9.30 8.04 13.11
CA GLY A 145 8.15 7.19 12.81
C GLY A 145 8.55 5.78 12.38
N MET A 146 9.70 5.62 11.68
CA MET A 146 10.24 4.31 11.31
C MET A 146 10.62 3.46 12.53
N VAL A 147 11.14 4.07 13.60
CA VAL A 147 11.39 3.37 14.86
C VAL A 147 10.09 2.79 15.42
N PHE A 148 9.01 3.57 15.47
CA PHE A 148 7.70 3.06 15.91
C PHE A 148 7.17 1.97 14.98
N PHE A 149 7.36 2.10 13.66
CA PHE A 149 7.00 1.06 12.72
C PHE A 149 7.77 -0.25 12.95
N MET A 150 9.07 -0.19 13.20
CA MET A 150 9.88 -1.35 13.56
C MET A 150 9.43 -2.00 14.86
N LEU A 151 9.09 -1.20 15.87
CA LEU A 151 8.53 -1.71 17.14
C LEU A 151 7.16 -2.40 16.92
N MET A 152 6.34 -1.91 16.01
CA MET A 152 5.09 -2.57 15.61
C MET A 152 5.37 -3.94 14.97
N MET A 153 6.41 -4.03 14.13
CA MET A 153 6.79 -5.28 13.46
C MET A 153 7.42 -6.31 14.41
N ALA A 154 7.85 -5.88 15.59
CA ALA A 154 8.38 -6.79 16.61
C ALA A 154 7.29 -7.79 17.05
N GLY A 155 7.53 -9.09 16.79
CA GLY A 155 6.58 -10.16 17.09
C GLY A 155 5.46 -10.34 16.02
N TYR A 156 5.55 -9.67 14.88
CA TYR A 156 4.61 -9.82 13.76
C TYR A 156 4.44 -11.30 13.36
N GLU A 157 5.52 -12.02 13.09
CA GLU A 157 5.47 -13.43 12.68
C GLU A 157 4.73 -14.31 13.67
N LYS A 158 4.98 -14.15 14.97
CA LYS A 158 4.32 -14.92 16.03
C LYS A 158 2.81 -14.63 16.08
N ASN A 159 2.43 -13.36 16.04
CA ASN A 159 1.02 -12.97 16.07
C ASN A 159 0.31 -13.41 14.80
N TYR A 160 0.94 -13.25 13.64
CA TYR A 160 0.43 -13.69 12.34
C TYR A 160 0.21 -15.21 12.30
N ALA A 161 1.21 -16.00 12.70
CA ALA A 161 1.09 -17.46 12.74
C ALA A 161 -0.05 -17.92 13.67
N ARG A 162 -0.19 -17.29 14.86
CA ARG A 162 -1.31 -17.58 15.78
C ARG A 162 -2.66 -17.27 15.15
N THR A 163 -2.78 -16.14 14.48
CA THR A 163 -4.03 -15.70 13.84
C THR A 163 -4.39 -16.60 12.65
N VAL A 164 -3.39 -16.98 11.83
CA VAL A 164 -3.60 -17.94 10.73
C VAL A 164 -4.06 -19.30 11.27
N ALA A 165 -3.43 -19.82 12.33
CA ALA A 165 -3.83 -21.08 12.96
C ALA A 165 -5.28 -21.02 13.48
N ALA A 166 -5.66 -19.95 14.17
CA ALA A 166 -7.01 -19.75 14.67
C ALA A 166 -8.05 -19.63 13.53
N THR A 167 -7.68 -18.96 12.44
CA THR A 167 -8.52 -18.86 11.23
C THR A 167 -8.72 -20.22 10.56
N ASN A 168 -7.67 -21.02 10.45
CA ASN A 168 -7.78 -22.39 9.90
C ASN A 168 -8.69 -23.27 10.77
N THR A 169 -8.51 -23.21 12.11
CA THR A 169 -9.39 -23.94 13.04
C THR A 169 -10.86 -23.52 12.89
N LEU A 170 -11.14 -22.23 12.73
CA LEU A 170 -12.50 -21.74 12.48
C LEU A 170 -13.05 -22.29 11.14
N ASN A 171 -12.26 -22.23 10.06
CA ASN A 171 -12.67 -22.73 8.76
C ASN A 171 -12.95 -24.24 8.80
N ASP A 172 -12.06 -25.04 9.41
CA ASP A 172 -12.22 -26.48 9.55
C ASP A 172 -13.49 -26.82 10.35
N THR A 173 -13.72 -26.10 11.44
CA THR A 173 -14.92 -26.27 12.28
C THR A 173 -16.18 -25.86 11.52
N ALA A 174 -16.14 -24.82 10.69
CA ALA A 174 -17.25 -24.41 9.84
C ALA A 174 -17.60 -25.48 8.79
N VAL A 175 -16.58 -26.03 8.13
CA VAL A 175 -16.74 -27.12 7.13
C VAL A 175 -17.31 -28.37 7.81
N GLU A 176 -16.79 -28.76 8.99
CA GLU A 176 -17.29 -29.88 9.78
C GLU A 176 -18.78 -29.67 10.16
N TYR A 177 -19.15 -28.46 10.62
CA TYR A 177 -20.52 -28.12 10.98
C TYR A 177 -21.48 -28.16 9.79
N ILE A 178 -21.08 -27.55 8.65
CA ILE A 178 -21.91 -27.50 7.44
C ILE A 178 -22.04 -28.89 6.82
N GLY A 179 -20.92 -29.64 6.70
CA GLY A 179 -20.91 -30.99 6.12
C GLY A 179 -21.66 -32.02 6.97
N GLY A 180 -21.70 -31.85 8.30
CA GLY A 180 -22.40 -32.71 9.23
C GLY A 180 -23.81 -32.29 9.57
N ILE A 181 -24.37 -31.24 8.96
CA ILE A 181 -25.64 -30.62 9.37
C ILE A 181 -26.84 -31.59 9.34
N GLU A 182 -26.86 -32.49 8.38
CA GLU A 182 -27.92 -33.51 8.27
C GLU A 182 -27.87 -34.48 9.44
N VAL A 183 -26.68 -34.97 9.79
CA VAL A 183 -26.47 -35.87 10.92
C VAL A 183 -26.77 -35.17 12.25
N ILE A 184 -26.30 -33.93 12.39
CA ILE A 184 -26.55 -33.08 13.57
C ILE A 184 -28.05 -32.92 13.80
N LYS A 185 -28.81 -32.64 12.75
CA LYS A 185 -30.28 -32.48 12.83
C LYS A 185 -30.98 -33.83 13.15
N ALA A 186 -30.54 -34.92 12.53
CA ALA A 186 -31.13 -36.23 12.74
C ALA A 186 -30.98 -36.74 14.18
N PHE A 187 -29.84 -36.48 14.82
CA PHE A 187 -29.52 -36.94 16.17
C PHE A 187 -29.73 -35.91 17.28
N GLY A 188 -30.25 -34.72 16.98
CA GLY A 188 -30.54 -33.69 17.97
C GLY A 188 -29.29 -33.08 18.67
N LYS A 189 -28.07 -33.34 18.15
CA LYS A 189 -26.81 -32.84 18.74
C LYS A 189 -26.39 -31.43 18.26
N ALA A 190 -27.32 -30.66 17.75
CA ALA A 190 -27.06 -29.31 17.20
C ALA A 190 -26.35 -28.37 18.19
N LYS A 191 -26.65 -28.49 19.50
CA LYS A 191 -26.09 -27.61 20.54
C LYS A 191 -24.56 -27.76 20.67
N ASN A 192 -24.06 -28.98 20.78
CA ASN A 192 -22.62 -29.23 20.99
C ASN A 192 -21.76 -28.84 19.78
N SER A 193 -22.23 -29.13 18.57
CA SER A 193 -21.52 -28.77 17.35
C SER A 193 -21.53 -27.27 17.12
N TYR A 194 -22.62 -26.59 17.45
CA TYR A 194 -22.70 -25.13 17.40
C TYR A 194 -21.78 -24.48 18.43
N GLU A 195 -21.71 -25.01 19.67
CA GLU A 195 -20.79 -24.51 20.70
C GLU A 195 -19.32 -24.59 20.27
N LYS A 196 -18.92 -25.69 19.63
CA LYS A 196 -17.55 -25.85 19.08
C LYS A 196 -17.23 -24.76 18.06
N PHE A 197 -18.16 -24.50 17.14
CA PHE A 197 -18.00 -23.41 16.16
C PHE A 197 -17.93 -22.02 16.82
N VAL A 198 -18.78 -21.74 17.80
CA VAL A 198 -18.77 -20.46 18.54
C VAL A 198 -17.47 -20.25 19.31
N ILE A 199 -16.91 -21.33 19.91
CA ILE A 199 -15.61 -21.26 20.59
C ILE A 199 -14.51 -20.92 19.58
N ALA A 200 -14.43 -21.64 18.45
CA ALA A 200 -13.43 -21.36 17.41
C ALA A 200 -13.56 -19.93 16.85
N ALA A 201 -14.78 -19.44 16.64
CA ALA A 201 -15.03 -18.08 16.20
C ALA A 201 -14.55 -17.02 17.22
N LYS A 202 -14.80 -17.27 18.52
CA LYS A 202 -14.33 -16.38 19.59
C LYS A 202 -12.80 -16.39 19.71
N GLU A 203 -12.15 -17.54 19.62
CA GLU A 203 -10.70 -17.66 19.66
C GLU A 203 -10.04 -16.96 18.46
N CYS A 204 -10.64 -17.13 17.27
CA CYS A 204 -10.19 -16.42 16.07
C CYS A 204 -10.31 -14.89 16.27
N ALA A 205 -11.47 -14.40 16.67
CA ALA A 205 -11.69 -12.98 16.96
C ALA A 205 -10.73 -12.45 18.05
N GLN A 206 -10.52 -13.21 19.12
CA GLN A 206 -9.61 -12.82 20.20
C GLN A 206 -8.16 -12.75 19.73
N SER A 207 -7.73 -13.65 18.83
CA SER A 207 -6.37 -13.61 18.26
C SER A 207 -6.12 -12.31 17.48
N TYR A 208 -7.10 -11.84 16.69
CA TYR A 208 -7.04 -10.56 15.99
C TYR A 208 -7.04 -9.37 16.96
N ILE A 209 -7.93 -9.38 17.96
CA ILE A 209 -8.02 -8.32 18.98
C ILE A 209 -6.70 -8.19 19.74
N ASP A 210 -6.12 -9.31 20.19
CA ASP A 210 -4.84 -9.32 20.90
C ASP A 210 -3.71 -8.76 20.03
N TRP A 211 -3.68 -9.12 18.74
CA TRP A 211 -2.69 -8.60 17.80
C TRP A 211 -2.87 -7.11 17.56
N MET A 212 -4.10 -6.67 17.27
CA MET A 212 -4.41 -5.25 17.04
C MET A 212 -4.10 -4.40 18.28
N ASN A 213 -4.45 -4.86 19.48
CA ASN A 213 -4.17 -4.12 20.71
C ASN A 213 -2.66 -3.92 20.94
N LYS A 214 -1.83 -4.91 20.57
CA LYS A 214 -0.36 -4.79 20.69
C LYS A 214 0.24 -3.87 19.63
N SER A 215 -0.27 -3.91 18.41
CA SER A 215 0.31 -3.19 17.27
C SER A 215 -0.27 -1.78 17.09
N ASN A 216 -1.52 -1.55 17.48
CA ASN A 216 -2.25 -0.32 17.16
C ASN A 216 -1.59 0.94 17.72
N PHE A 217 -1.06 0.89 18.95
CA PHE A 217 -0.33 2.01 19.55
C PHE A 217 0.85 2.43 18.67
N TYR A 218 1.73 1.49 18.35
CA TYR A 218 2.92 1.76 17.54
C TYR A 218 2.57 2.17 16.12
N PHE A 219 1.59 1.51 15.51
CA PHE A 219 1.07 1.86 14.18
C PHE A 219 0.53 3.28 14.13
N THR A 220 -0.30 3.65 15.11
CA THR A 220 -0.88 4.98 15.20
C THR A 220 0.21 6.05 15.32
N PHE A 221 1.20 5.84 16.20
CA PHE A 221 2.32 6.76 16.35
C PHE A 221 3.15 6.85 15.06
N ALA A 222 3.49 5.73 14.43
CA ALA A 222 4.23 5.72 13.18
C ALA A 222 3.50 6.51 12.09
N MET A 223 2.22 6.22 11.86
CA MET A 223 1.43 6.83 10.79
C MET A 223 1.08 8.30 11.01
N ASN A 224 1.13 8.80 12.25
CA ASN A 224 0.92 10.22 12.55
C ASN A 224 2.22 11.00 12.64
N ILE A 225 3.30 10.43 13.18
CA ILE A 225 4.60 11.13 13.30
C ILE A 225 5.29 11.25 11.95
N MET A 226 5.28 10.21 11.10
CA MET A 226 5.96 10.26 9.79
C MET A 226 5.53 11.48 8.96
N PRO A 227 4.22 11.75 8.72
CA PRO A 227 3.80 12.89 7.92
C PRO A 227 3.82 14.24 8.68
N ALA A 228 4.07 14.24 9.98
CA ALA A 228 4.09 15.46 10.80
C ALA A 228 5.37 16.31 10.60
N THR A 229 5.80 16.46 9.36
CA THR A 229 7.03 17.20 8.98
C THR A 229 7.08 18.62 9.51
N LEU A 230 5.92 19.26 9.70
CA LEU A 230 5.83 20.62 10.23
C LEU A 230 6.36 20.75 11.66
N LEU A 231 6.38 19.68 12.46
CA LEU A 231 6.95 19.68 13.81
C LEU A 231 8.44 20.04 13.83
N SER A 232 9.17 19.67 12.77
CA SER A 232 10.59 20.00 12.62
C SER A 232 10.81 21.23 11.71
N VAL A 233 10.06 21.32 10.62
CA VAL A 233 10.23 22.35 9.59
C VAL A 233 9.89 23.76 10.12
N LEU A 234 8.81 23.92 10.88
CA LEU A 234 8.40 25.23 11.38
C LEU A 234 9.38 25.83 12.39
N PRO A 235 9.81 25.12 13.47
CA PRO A 235 10.72 25.71 14.42
C PRO A 235 12.12 25.94 13.84
N ILE A 236 12.67 24.98 13.07
CA ILE A 236 13.99 25.13 12.46
C ILE A 236 13.95 26.23 11.40
N GLY A 237 12.94 26.24 10.53
CA GLY A 237 12.78 27.25 9.50
C GLY A 237 12.53 28.64 10.07
N GLY A 238 11.73 28.77 11.15
CA GLY A 238 11.51 30.02 11.86
C GLY A 238 12.80 30.57 12.46
N LEU A 239 13.66 29.73 13.03
CA LEU A 239 14.98 30.13 13.51
C LEU A 239 15.91 30.62 12.38
N LEU A 240 15.95 29.90 11.25
CA LEU A 240 16.75 30.29 10.10
C LEU A 240 16.24 31.60 9.45
N LEU A 241 14.92 31.77 9.43
CA LEU A 241 14.30 33.03 8.96
C LEU A 241 14.65 34.18 9.88
N LYS A 242 14.53 34.02 11.21
CA LYS A 242 14.90 35.02 12.21
C LYS A 242 16.38 35.41 12.09
N ASN A 243 17.26 34.47 11.81
CA ASN A 243 18.69 34.73 11.64
C ASN A 243 19.05 35.31 10.25
N GLY A 244 18.06 35.56 9.38
CA GLY A 244 18.28 36.12 8.04
C GLY A 244 18.96 35.17 7.05
N THR A 245 19.11 33.86 7.39
CA THR A 245 19.79 32.89 6.56
C THR A 245 18.84 32.16 5.60
N LEU A 246 17.53 32.32 5.77
CA LEU A 246 16.47 31.81 4.91
C LEU A 246 15.52 32.93 4.53
N THR A 247 15.12 32.99 3.24
CA THR A 247 14.14 34.01 2.81
C THR A 247 12.71 33.55 3.08
N PRO A 248 11.75 34.48 3.32
CA PRO A 248 10.35 34.12 3.54
C PRO A 248 9.75 33.29 2.41
N GLU A 249 10.11 33.57 1.15
CA GLU A 249 9.66 32.84 -0.05
C GLU A 249 10.07 31.37 -0.01
N LYS A 250 11.37 31.14 0.26
CA LYS A 250 11.90 29.76 0.38
C LYS A 250 11.27 29.04 1.56
N PHE A 251 11.06 29.72 2.68
CA PHE A 251 10.43 29.11 3.86
C PHE A 251 9.01 28.62 3.56
N VAL A 252 8.15 29.47 2.98
CA VAL A 252 6.77 29.08 2.63
C VAL A 252 6.75 27.94 1.62
N LEU A 253 7.61 28.00 0.60
CA LEU A 253 7.71 26.93 -0.39
C LEU A 253 8.12 25.60 0.23
N ILE A 254 9.12 25.61 1.12
CA ILE A 254 9.60 24.40 1.81
C ILE A 254 8.50 23.82 2.72
N VAL A 255 7.75 24.66 3.42
CA VAL A 255 6.61 24.23 4.24
C VAL A 255 5.62 23.44 3.38
N ILE A 256 5.24 23.95 2.22
CA ILE A 256 4.30 23.29 1.31
C ILE A 256 4.87 21.98 0.75
N LEU A 257 6.12 21.99 0.29
CA LEU A 257 6.79 20.80 -0.26
C LEU A 257 6.96 19.72 0.79
N SER A 258 7.32 20.07 2.02
CA SER A 258 7.55 19.11 3.10
C SER A 258 6.28 18.35 3.49
N MET A 259 5.11 18.98 3.43
CA MET A 259 3.82 18.32 3.66
C MET A 259 3.53 17.22 2.63
N GLY A 260 4.01 17.41 1.39
CA GLY A 260 3.82 16.45 0.30
C GLY A 260 4.87 15.34 0.21
N LEU A 261 5.99 15.45 0.96
CA LEU A 261 7.15 14.56 0.83
C LEU A 261 6.90 13.14 1.34
N ILE A 262 6.31 12.99 2.50
CA ILE A 262 6.23 11.70 3.21
C ILE A 262 5.11 10.80 2.67
N THR A 263 4.02 11.38 2.20
CA THR A 263 2.87 10.62 1.69
C THR A 263 3.22 9.63 0.57
N PRO A 264 4.00 9.99 -0.47
CA PRO A 264 4.47 9.04 -1.47
C PRO A 264 5.38 7.95 -0.90
N ILE A 265 6.20 8.26 0.11
CA ILE A 265 7.07 7.27 0.76
C ILE A 265 6.22 6.21 1.49
N ILE A 266 5.22 6.64 2.27
CA ILE A 266 4.25 5.73 2.91
C ILE A 266 3.49 4.93 1.86
N GLY A 267 3.14 5.54 0.72
CA GLY A 267 2.52 4.86 -0.42
C GLY A 267 3.37 3.71 -0.94
N CYS A 268 4.68 3.87 -1.08
CA CYS A 268 5.59 2.78 -1.45
C CYS A 268 5.61 1.65 -0.41
N MET A 269 5.58 1.98 0.89
CA MET A 269 5.61 0.98 1.96
C MET A 269 4.38 0.06 1.94
N LYS A 270 3.19 0.57 1.62
CA LYS A 270 1.96 -0.24 1.52
C LYS A 270 2.06 -1.35 0.48
N PHE A 271 2.67 -1.06 -0.66
CA PHE A 271 2.84 -2.05 -1.74
C PHE A 271 3.90 -3.12 -1.44
N THR A 272 4.79 -2.89 -0.48
CA THR A 272 5.78 -3.89 -0.08
C THR A 272 5.11 -5.15 0.49
N ASP A 273 4.06 -4.98 1.29
CA ASP A 273 3.28 -6.10 1.83
C ASP A 273 2.54 -6.88 0.73
N ASP A 274 2.02 -6.17 -0.26
CA ASP A 274 1.31 -6.80 -1.38
C ASP A 274 2.27 -7.57 -2.30
N LEU A 275 3.47 -7.04 -2.53
CA LEU A 275 4.53 -7.76 -3.26
C LEU A 275 5.00 -9.01 -2.50
N ALA A 276 5.11 -8.96 -1.17
CA ALA A 276 5.44 -10.11 -0.35
C ALA A 276 4.36 -11.20 -0.46
N LYS A 277 3.06 -10.85 -0.48
CA LYS A 277 1.96 -11.79 -0.72
C LYS A 277 2.06 -12.47 -2.09
N VAL A 278 2.35 -11.69 -3.14
CA VAL A 278 2.56 -12.26 -4.49
C VAL A 278 3.75 -13.22 -4.49
N GLY A 279 4.85 -12.88 -3.82
CA GLY A 279 6.01 -13.77 -3.65
C GLY A 279 5.65 -15.07 -2.98
N THR A 280 4.83 -15.06 -1.93
CA THR A 280 4.36 -16.28 -1.25
C THR A 280 3.43 -17.10 -2.13
N ILE A 281 2.51 -16.48 -2.88
CA ILE A 281 1.62 -17.19 -3.82
C ILE A 281 2.44 -17.88 -4.92
N ILE A 282 3.43 -17.18 -5.49
CA ILE A 282 4.32 -17.75 -6.52
C ILE A 282 5.17 -18.88 -5.93
N SER A 283 5.71 -18.74 -4.71
CA SER A 283 6.50 -19.79 -4.07
C SER A 283 5.66 -21.03 -3.72
N HIS A 284 4.43 -20.85 -3.26
CA HIS A 284 3.48 -21.97 -3.07
C HIS A 284 3.09 -22.63 -4.39
N CYS A 285 2.94 -21.85 -5.45
CA CYS A 285 2.73 -22.40 -6.80
C CYS A 285 3.98 -23.14 -7.33
N SER A 286 5.20 -22.79 -6.89
CA SER A 286 6.43 -23.45 -7.38
C SER A 286 6.98 -24.55 -6.46
N CYS A 287 6.71 -24.54 -5.15
CA CYS A 287 7.45 -25.38 -4.19
C CYS A 287 6.71 -26.53 -3.50
N GLY A 288 5.41 -26.59 -3.44
CA GLY A 288 4.81 -27.58 -2.54
C GLY A 288 3.62 -28.36 -3.07
N ASP A 289 2.55 -27.66 -3.39
CA ASP A 289 1.27 -28.31 -3.72
C ASP A 289 1.07 -28.51 -5.21
N LEU A 290 1.96 -27.96 -6.02
CA LEU A 290 1.92 -27.97 -7.47
C LEU A 290 3.22 -28.52 -8.10
N LYS A 291 3.95 -29.45 -7.42
CA LYS A 291 5.11 -30.15 -8.02
C LYS A 291 4.79 -30.78 -9.39
N GLY A 292 3.65 -30.56 -9.88
CA GLY A 292 3.14 -30.88 -11.19
C GLY A 292 2.51 -29.71 -11.98
N LEU A 293 2.30 -28.48 -11.48
CA LEU A 293 1.49 -27.45 -12.17
C LEU A 293 2.23 -26.17 -12.63
N VAL A 294 3.50 -25.91 -12.27
CA VAL A 294 4.31 -24.82 -12.83
C VAL A 294 5.60 -25.33 -13.43
#